data_78bcc086c812b51b2063139ab59618d2
#
_entry.id   78bcc086c812b51b2063139ab59618d2
#
_cell.length_a   1.000
_cell.length_b   1.000
_cell.length_c   1.000
_cell.angle_alpha   90.00
_cell.angle_beta   90.00
_cell.angle_gamma   90.00
#
_symmetry.space_group_name_H-M   'P 1'
#
loop_
_entity.id
_entity.type
_entity.pdbx_description
1 polymer ?
#
loop_
_entity_poly.entity_id
_entity_poly.type
_entity_poly.pdbx_seq_one_letter_code
_entity_poly.pdbx_strand_id
1 'polypeptide(L)'
;MVLSHLSLPFLLPLLVSPLSCTSRSPPSTRGVVLPRAAQPAVAAGGLILQDRPFAVVWNIPTEDCHRRYNVSLDLGHFDIVENRQQRFHGQEMTIFYRDHLGKYPYLSPDGSRVNGGLPQLSDLSAHLSLAMTQMSGLLQPNFSGLAVIDWEEWWPLWERNFGTKMEYQRQSKLLVRQERPDLSETETTALARRKFEESARRFMEETLKSAVRVHPKGLWGFYGFPACLNKKKKTDKSYTGRCQAGTEDQNDRLSWLWRQSTALYPSVYLPQSLAGSTDAALMVRHRLLEALRVASVWHHGNNTTQAIPVLPYARLAFTHSLTFLDKHQCSLLRDYVHTVLGPFVQSLSSDMKRCSLQLCNGNGRCARQRLTSSPAMTSDSKKTNVLTGSFNGKHFHNNFMCECYPGWTGQECHHGNRQKRK
;
A
#
# COMPACT_ATOMS: atom_id res chain seq x y z
N MET A 1 -12.49 -0.19 28.31
CA MET A 1 -11.43 -1.14 28.67
C MET A 1 -10.07 -0.56 28.28
N VAL A 2 -9.37 -0.17 29.23
CA VAL A 2 -8.07 0.43 29.48
C VAL A 2 -7.04 0.43 28.33
N LEU A 3 -6.72 1.60 27.86
CA LEU A 3 -5.51 1.95 27.08
C LEU A 3 -4.29 2.18 28.01
N SER A 4 -4.27 1.55 29.19
CA SER A 4 -3.11 1.57 30.07
C SER A 4 -2.08 0.59 29.55
N HIS A 5 -0.94 1.07 29.10
CA HIS A 5 0.22 0.41 28.51
C HIS A 5 0.23 0.32 26.97
N LEU A 6 0.10 1.46 26.31
CA LEU A 6 0.66 1.65 24.98
C LEU A 6 2.16 1.98 25.12
N SER A 7 2.96 0.95 25.37
CA SER A 7 4.39 1.00 25.10
C SER A 7 4.56 0.96 23.59
N LEU A 8 4.50 2.10 22.95
CA LEU A 8 4.51 2.27 21.49
C LEU A 8 5.83 2.73 20.88
N PRO A 9 7.03 2.43 21.42
CA PRO A 9 8.25 2.75 20.69
C PRO A 9 8.49 1.86 19.46
N PHE A 10 7.68 0.80 19.23
CA PHE A 10 7.96 -0.22 18.21
C PHE A 10 7.12 -0.13 16.93
N LEU A 11 6.09 0.70 16.88
CA LEU A 11 5.23 0.78 15.70
C LEU A 11 5.68 1.79 14.64
N LEU A 12 6.54 2.72 15.02
CA LEU A 12 6.86 3.86 14.17
C LEU A 12 8.14 3.77 13.31
N PRO A 13 9.17 2.94 13.61
CA PRO A 13 10.31 2.84 12.68
C PRO A 13 9.94 2.33 11.29
N LEU A 14 8.69 2.06 11.06
CA LEU A 14 8.17 1.35 9.89
C LEU A 14 7.40 2.23 8.92
N LEU A 15 7.24 3.50 9.22
CA LEU A 15 6.78 4.50 8.26
C LEU A 15 7.96 4.87 7.34
N VAL A 16 8.32 3.94 6.61
CA VAL A 16 8.91 3.77 5.29
C VAL A 16 9.76 4.91 4.74
N SER A 17 11.05 4.67 4.75
CA SER A 17 11.87 5.16 3.65
C SER A 17 11.59 4.29 2.42
N PRO A 18 11.35 4.85 1.24
CA PRO A 18 11.26 4.06 0.01
C PRO A 18 12.60 3.38 -0.23
N LEU A 19 12.56 2.08 -0.43
CA LEU A 19 13.72 1.23 -0.63
C LEU A 19 13.83 0.92 -2.13
N SER A 20 14.97 1.23 -2.72
CA SER A 20 15.31 0.84 -4.08
C SER A 20 16.15 -0.43 -4.09
N CYS A 21 15.78 -1.36 -4.94
CA CYS A 21 16.54 -2.58 -5.23
C CYS A 21 17.24 -2.46 -6.58
N THR A 22 18.53 -2.66 -6.63
CA THR A 22 19.26 -2.88 -7.88
C THR A 22 19.26 -4.37 -8.22
N SER A 23 18.63 -4.75 -9.31
CA SER A 23 18.64 -6.11 -9.84
C SER A 23 19.86 -6.34 -10.75
N ARG A 24 20.57 -7.45 -10.57
CA ARG A 24 21.44 -8.03 -11.61
C ARG A 24 20.56 -8.83 -12.57
N SER A 25 20.68 -8.54 -13.86
CA SER A 25 19.96 -9.20 -14.95
C SER A 25 20.46 -10.62 -15.18
N PRO A 26 19.59 -11.61 -15.44
CA PRO A 26 19.97 -12.88 -16.04
C PRO A 26 20.13 -12.74 -17.56
N PRO A 27 20.89 -13.66 -18.23
CA PRO A 27 21.25 -13.52 -19.62
C PRO A 27 20.06 -13.73 -20.58
N SER A 28 20.09 -12.96 -21.65
CA SER A 28 19.09 -12.81 -22.71
C SER A 28 18.93 -14.08 -23.57
N THR A 29 17.67 -14.49 -23.77
CA THR A 29 17.25 -15.27 -24.95
C THR A 29 16.49 -14.36 -25.91
N ARG A 30 16.96 -14.31 -27.18
CA ARG A 30 16.40 -13.48 -28.24
C ARG A 30 15.03 -13.97 -28.69
N GLY A 31 14.01 -13.13 -28.53
CA GLY A 31 12.69 -13.26 -29.15
C GLY A 31 12.36 -12.01 -29.97
N VAL A 32 11.88 -12.20 -31.17
CA VAL A 32 11.52 -11.16 -32.15
C VAL A 32 10.37 -10.30 -31.63
N VAL A 33 10.55 -8.98 -31.56
CA VAL A 33 9.57 -7.99 -31.06
C VAL A 33 9.04 -7.16 -32.22
N LEU A 34 7.72 -7.16 -32.41
CA LEU A 34 6.99 -6.19 -33.23
C LEU A 34 6.88 -4.83 -32.50
N PRO A 35 7.02 -3.70 -33.21
CA PRO A 35 7.00 -2.39 -32.56
C PRO A 35 5.60 -2.02 -32.08
N ARG A 36 5.47 -1.80 -30.78
CA ARG A 36 4.28 -1.25 -30.13
C ARG A 36 4.46 0.26 -29.95
N ALA A 37 3.44 1.05 -30.31
CA ALA A 37 3.45 2.49 -30.15
C ALA A 37 3.88 2.91 -28.73
N ALA A 38 4.87 3.79 -28.66
CA ALA A 38 5.40 4.33 -27.41
C ALA A 38 4.33 5.18 -26.72
N GLN A 39 3.85 4.70 -25.57
CA GLN A 39 3.10 5.55 -24.64
C GLN A 39 4.09 6.51 -23.94
N PRO A 40 3.71 7.76 -23.67
CA PRO A 40 4.60 8.71 -22.99
C PRO A 40 4.96 8.15 -21.62
N ALA A 41 6.25 8.17 -21.29
CA ALA A 41 6.76 7.80 -19.98
C ALA A 41 6.10 8.69 -18.90
N VAL A 42 5.22 8.11 -18.12
CA VAL A 42 4.63 8.77 -16.95
C VAL A 42 5.74 8.88 -15.91
N ALA A 43 6.07 10.09 -15.48
CA ALA A 43 6.96 10.31 -14.36
C ALA A 43 6.33 9.62 -13.13
N ALA A 44 6.91 8.51 -12.69
CA ALA A 44 6.44 7.77 -11.54
C ALA A 44 6.75 8.58 -10.26
N GLY A 45 5.76 9.25 -9.74
CA GLY A 45 5.84 10.04 -8.52
C GLY A 45 4.82 11.17 -8.57
N GLY A 46 3.64 10.96 -7.97
CA GLY A 46 2.69 12.04 -7.76
C GLY A 46 3.32 13.17 -6.94
N LEU A 47 2.72 14.35 -6.93
CA LEU A 47 3.18 15.57 -6.24
C LEU A 47 3.63 15.34 -4.79
N ILE A 48 3.07 14.33 -4.11
CA ILE A 48 3.38 13.99 -2.72
C ILE A 48 4.80 13.45 -2.54
N LEU A 49 5.36 12.78 -3.56
CA LEU A 49 6.70 12.20 -3.53
C LEU A 49 7.71 13.01 -4.34
N GLN A 50 7.26 14.05 -5.06
CA GLN A 50 8.14 14.98 -5.76
C GLN A 50 8.63 16.03 -4.77
N ASP A 51 9.93 16.22 -4.70
CA ASP A 51 10.59 17.21 -3.86
C ASP A 51 10.41 17.02 -2.35
N ARG A 52 9.90 15.86 -1.92
CA ARG A 52 9.77 15.50 -0.50
C ARG A 52 10.63 14.29 -0.15
N PRO A 53 11.57 14.44 0.78
CA PRO A 53 12.43 13.33 1.20
C PRO A 53 11.69 12.26 2.00
N PHE A 54 10.55 12.62 2.61
CA PHE A 54 9.71 11.77 3.44
C PHE A 54 8.28 12.32 3.53
N ALA A 55 7.27 11.43 3.58
CA ALA A 55 5.88 11.80 3.74
C ALA A 55 5.16 10.82 4.67
N VAL A 56 4.33 11.34 5.57
CA VAL A 56 3.41 10.55 6.41
C VAL A 56 2.01 11.08 6.25
N VAL A 57 1.17 10.30 5.58
CA VAL A 57 -0.18 10.70 5.25
C VAL A 57 -1.13 10.41 6.40
N TRP A 58 -1.88 11.43 6.84
CA TRP A 58 -2.95 11.27 7.81
C TRP A 58 -4.28 11.04 7.10
N ASN A 59 -4.74 9.79 7.06
CA ASN A 59 -6.03 9.41 6.48
C ASN A 59 -6.97 8.78 7.52
N ILE A 60 -6.88 9.21 8.77
CA ILE A 60 -7.68 8.69 9.87
C ILE A 60 -8.89 9.62 10.08
N PRO A 61 -10.13 9.09 10.20
CA PRO A 61 -11.34 9.90 10.35
C PRO A 61 -11.45 10.46 11.78
N THR A 62 -10.74 11.53 12.07
CA THR A 62 -10.65 12.16 13.41
C THR A 62 -11.34 13.51 13.51
N GLU A 63 -12.05 13.96 12.47
CA GLU A 63 -12.77 15.24 12.47
C GLU A 63 -13.83 15.32 13.58
N ASP A 64 -14.48 14.20 13.88
CA ASP A 64 -15.47 14.14 14.95
C ASP A 64 -14.90 14.41 16.35
N CYS A 65 -13.61 14.20 16.56
CA CYS A 65 -12.96 14.56 17.83
C CYS A 65 -13.08 16.05 18.10
N HIS A 66 -12.84 16.89 17.09
CA HIS A 66 -13.03 18.32 17.23
C HIS A 66 -14.51 18.70 17.22
N ARG A 67 -15.27 18.24 16.24
CA ARG A 67 -16.64 18.64 16.01
C ARG A 67 -17.59 18.28 17.15
N ARG A 68 -17.50 17.06 17.69
CA ARG A 68 -18.40 16.54 18.73
C ARG A 68 -17.88 16.76 20.14
N TYR A 69 -16.57 16.75 20.33
CA TYR A 69 -15.99 16.72 21.67
C TYR A 69 -15.06 17.88 21.98
N ASN A 70 -14.87 18.80 21.02
CA ASN A 70 -13.93 19.92 21.13
C ASN A 70 -12.51 19.48 21.50
N VAL A 71 -12.08 18.31 20.95
CA VAL A 71 -10.73 17.77 21.11
C VAL A 71 -9.97 17.95 19.80
N SER A 72 -9.08 18.93 19.76
CA SER A 72 -8.23 19.18 18.59
C SER A 72 -6.97 18.34 18.63
N LEU A 73 -6.59 17.75 17.50
CA LEU A 73 -5.33 17.04 17.30
C LEU A 73 -4.35 17.98 16.58
N ASP A 74 -3.10 18.00 17.04
CA ASP A 74 -2.02 18.68 16.32
C ASP A 74 -1.50 17.77 15.20
N LEU A 75 -1.99 18.00 14.00
CA LEU A 75 -1.66 17.21 12.81
C LEU A 75 -0.68 17.92 11.87
N GLY A 76 -0.06 19.03 12.30
CA GLY A 76 0.86 19.85 11.50
C GLY A 76 2.13 19.11 11.03
N HIS A 77 2.45 17.96 11.63
CA HIS A 77 3.58 17.12 11.24
C HIS A 77 3.26 16.07 10.17
N PHE A 78 1.99 15.97 9.76
CA PHE A 78 1.52 14.98 8.80
C PHE A 78 1.15 15.63 7.47
N ASP A 79 1.26 14.85 6.41
CA ASP A 79 0.86 15.23 5.04
C ASP A 79 -0.61 14.85 4.79
N ILE A 80 -1.27 15.59 3.89
CA ILE A 80 -2.65 15.32 3.45
C ILE A 80 -3.61 15.15 4.65
N VAL A 81 -3.66 16.17 5.47
CA VAL A 81 -4.48 16.18 6.70
C VAL A 81 -5.93 16.51 6.39
N GLU A 82 -6.18 17.24 5.30
CA GLU A 82 -7.52 17.70 4.95
C GLU A 82 -8.40 16.53 4.45
N ASN A 83 -9.39 16.21 5.26
CA ASN A 83 -10.33 15.14 5.01
C ASN A 83 -11.74 15.60 5.35
N ARG A 84 -12.30 16.47 4.51
CA ARG A 84 -13.64 17.05 4.72
C ARG A 84 -14.68 15.94 4.84
N GLN A 85 -15.42 15.96 5.95
CA GLN A 85 -16.48 15.00 6.26
C GLN A 85 -16.01 13.53 6.26
N GLN A 86 -14.71 13.28 6.42
CA GLN A 86 -14.10 11.96 6.46
C GLN A 86 -14.39 11.09 5.22
N ARG A 87 -14.60 11.75 4.08
CA ARG A 87 -14.93 11.07 2.81
C ARG A 87 -13.71 10.61 2.04
N PHE A 88 -12.52 11.11 2.37
CA PHE A 88 -11.26 10.86 1.64
C PHE A 88 -11.43 11.05 0.12
N HIS A 89 -12.10 12.11 -0.27
CA HIS A 89 -12.33 12.51 -1.65
C HIS A 89 -11.65 13.86 -1.89
N GLY A 90 -10.38 13.83 -2.28
CA GLY A 90 -9.60 15.04 -2.52
C GLY A 90 -8.62 14.89 -3.67
N GLN A 91 -8.03 16.01 -4.12
CA GLN A 91 -7.05 16.00 -5.19
C GLN A 91 -5.68 15.46 -4.76
N GLU A 92 -5.38 15.47 -3.47
CA GLU A 92 -4.14 14.90 -2.95
C GLU A 92 -4.28 13.42 -2.56
N MET A 93 -5.48 13.01 -2.15
CA MET A 93 -5.80 11.62 -1.83
C MET A 93 -7.28 11.36 -2.02
N THR A 94 -7.59 10.23 -2.65
CA THR A 94 -8.95 9.69 -2.73
C THR A 94 -8.93 8.19 -2.41
N ILE A 95 -9.88 7.76 -1.56
CA ILE A 95 -10.13 6.34 -1.30
C ILE A 95 -11.47 5.97 -1.95
N PHE A 96 -11.41 5.02 -2.86
CA PHE A 96 -12.57 4.47 -3.56
C PHE A 96 -13.05 3.21 -2.86
N TYR A 97 -14.00 3.38 -1.94
CA TYR A 97 -14.68 2.26 -1.30
C TYR A 97 -15.59 1.53 -2.29
N ARG A 98 -16.04 0.32 -1.92
CA ARG A 98 -16.85 -0.56 -2.78
C ARG A 98 -18.08 0.11 -3.42
N ASP A 99 -18.65 1.11 -2.74
CA ASP A 99 -19.87 1.81 -3.19
C ASP A 99 -19.55 3.09 -3.99
N HIS A 100 -18.26 3.45 -4.13
CA HIS A 100 -17.84 4.74 -4.68
C HIS A 100 -17.11 4.63 -6.02
N LEU A 101 -16.88 3.41 -6.53
CA LEU A 101 -16.21 3.21 -7.82
C LEU A 101 -16.90 2.12 -8.64
N GLY A 102 -17.72 2.55 -9.60
CA GLY A 102 -18.42 1.66 -10.51
C GLY A 102 -19.42 0.74 -9.80
N LYS A 103 -19.51 -0.49 -10.28
CA LYS A 103 -20.43 -1.53 -9.78
C LYS A 103 -19.65 -2.74 -9.28
N TYR A 104 -18.93 -2.59 -8.16
CA TYR A 104 -18.19 -3.69 -7.56
C TYR A 104 -19.14 -4.82 -7.13
N PRO A 105 -18.91 -6.08 -7.55
CA PRO A 105 -19.75 -7.21 -7.19
C PRO A 105 -19.40 -7.75 -5.81
N TYR A 106 -20.38 -7.90 -4.91
CA TYR A 106 -20.17 -8.50 -3.61
C TYR A 106 -21.43 -9.15 -3.03
N LEU A 107 -21.22 -10.00 -2.02
CA LEU A 107 -22.28 -10.57 -1.20
C LEU A 107 -22.44 -9.70 0.05
N SER A 108 -23.64 -9.19 0.28
CA SER A 108 -23.96 -8.43 1.49
C SER A 108 -24.01 -9.36 2.72
N PRO A 109 -23.99 -8.81 3.96
CA PRO A 109 -24.02 -9.64 5.18
C PRO A 109 -25.25 -10.54 5.30
N ASP A 110 -26.37 -10.17 4.68
CA ASP A 110 -27.60 -10.99 4.61
C ASP A 110 -27.57 -12.04 3.49
N GLY A 111 -26.48 -12.11 2.73
CA GLY A 111 -26.31 -13.03 1.60
C GLY A 111 -26.87 -12.54 0.27
N SER A 112 -27.43 -11.33 0.21
CA SER A 112 -27.94 -10.75 -1.04
C SER A 112 -26.80 -10.46 -2.02
N ARG A 113 -27.08 -10.59 -3.33
CA ARG A 113 -26.11 -10.32 -4.38
C ARG A 113 -26.19 -8.84 -4.81
N VAL A 114 -25.12 -8.11 -4.60
CA VAL A 114 -24.98 -6.73 -5.08
C VAL A 114 -24.15 -6.74 -6.36
N ASN A 115 -24.62 -6.08 -7.41
CA ASN A 115 -23.96 -6.01 -8.72
C ASN A 115 -23.55 -7.39 -9.29
N GLY A 116 -24.42 -8.40 -9.11
CA GLY A 116 -24.17 -9.80 -9.48
C GLY A 116 -23.60 -10.67 -8.35
N GLY A 117 -23.05 -10.07 -7.29
CA GLY A 117 -22.55 -10.76 -6.12
C GLY A 117 -21.19 -11.42 -6.31
N LEU A 118 -20.92 -11.98 -7.49
CA LEU A 118 -19.69 -12.68 -7.84
C LEU A 118 -18.98 -12.01 -9.03
N PRO A 119 -17.66 -12.07 -9.14
CA PRO A 119 -16.94 -11.52 -10.29
C PRO A 119 -17.44 -12.08 -11.64
N GLN A 120 -17.83 -13.36 -11.67
CA GLN A 120 -18.33 -14.03 -12.87
C GLN A 120 -19.69 -13.48 -13.36
N LEU A 121 -20.46 -12.88 -12.48
CA LEU A 121 -21.80 -12.35 -12.76
C LEU A 121 -21.83 -10.82 -12.88
N SER A 122 -20.65 -10.17 -12.81
CA SER A 122 -20.56 -8.72 -12.91
C SER A 122 -20.79 -8.23 -14.35
N ASP A 123 -21.50 -7.12 -14.49
CA ASP A 123 -21.53 -6.35 -15.73
C ASP A 123 -20.32 -5.40 -15.77
N LEU A 124 -19.21 -5.92 -16.33
CA LEU A 124 -17.95 -5.16 -16.44
C LEU A 124 -18.12 -3.88 -17.27
N SER A 125 -18.92 -3.91 -18.33
CA SER A 125 -19.12 -2.74 -19.20
C SER A 125 -19.81 -1.60 -18.45
N ALA A 126 -20.92 -1.92 -17.78
CA ALA A 126 -21.65 -0.96 -16.96
C ALA A 126 -20.80 -0.48 -15.75
N HIS A 127 -19.99 -1.38 -15.17
CA HIS A 127 -19.05 -1.01 -14.13
C HIS A 127 -18.03 0.03 -14.61
N LEU A 128 -17.34 -0.24 -15.71
CA LEU A 128 -16.29 0.64 -16.24
C LEU A 128 -16.86 2.00 -16.68
N SER A 129 -18.03 2.01 -17.31
CA SER A 129 -18.72 3.25 -17.71
C SER A 129 -19.00 4.14 -16.49
N LEU A 130 -19.60 3.57 -15.44
CA LEU A 130 -19.89 4.29 -14.20
C LEU A 130 -18.61 4.73 -13.49
N ALA A 131 -17.61 3.85 -13.39
CA ALA A 131 -16.32 4.17 -12.73
C ALA A 131 -15.61 5.34 -13.42
N MET A 132 -15.57 5.38 -14.76
CA MET A 132 -14.97 6.50 -15.49
C MET A 132 -15.71 7.81 -15.23
N THR A 133 -17.06 7.79 -15.22
CA THR A 133 -17.87 8.97 -14.90
C THR A 133 -17.59 9.47 -13.48
N GLN A 134 -17.52 8.57 -12.51
CA GLN A 134 -17.25 8.91 -11.11
C GLN A 134 -15.83 9.48 -10.93
N MET A 135 -14.82 8.86 -11.53
CA MET A 135 -13.44 9.37 -11.47
C MET A 135 -13.33 10.76 -12.11
N SER A 136 -13.87 10.95 -13.32
CA SER A 136 -13.83 12.24 -14.03
C SER A 136 -14.63 13.33 -13.33
N GLY A 137 -15.69 13.00 -12.63
CA GLY A 137 -16.47 13.96 -11.83
C GLY A 137 -15.83 14.33 -10.49
N LEU A 138 -14.99 13.45 -9.93
CA LEU A 138 -14.35 13.65 -8.64
C LEU A 138 -12.95 14.24 -8.76
N LEU A 139 -12.15 13.77 -9.71
CA LEU A 139 -10.75 14.09 -9.85
C LEU A 139 -10.51 15.07 -11.00
N GLN A 140 -9.61 16.02 -10.77
CA GLN A 140 -9.21 16.96 -11.82
C GLN A 140 -8.39 16.25 -12.93
N PRO A 141 -8.37 16.76 -14.16
CA PRO A 141 -7.61 16.13 -15.27
C PRO A 141 -6.11 15.95 -14.99
N ASN A 142 -5.52 16.82 -14.18
CA ASN A 142 -4.12 16.77 -13.78
C ASN A 142 -3.86 16.04 -12.46
N PHE A 143 -4.85 15.31 -11.93
CA PHE A 143 -4.74 14.55 -10.67
C PHE A 143 -3.46 13.72 -10.62
N SER A 144 -2.71 13.89 -9.55
CA SER A 144 -1.42 13.21 -9.29
C SER A 144 -1.29 12.74 -7.83
N GLY A 145 -2.42 12.71 -7.11
CA GLY A 145 -2.48 12.30 -5.72
C GLY A 145 -2.54 10.79 -5.53
N LEU A 146 -2.76 10.37 -4.29
CA LEU A 146 -2.97 8.97 -3.92
C LEU A 146 -4.39 8.53 -4.29
N ALA A 147 -4.50 7.46 -5.05
CA ALA A 147 -5.77 6.88 -5.47
C ALA A 147 -5.84 5.41 -5.02
N VAL A 148 -6.51 5.18 -3.92
CA VAL A 148 -6.59 3.87 -3.28
C VAL A 148 -7.94 3.23 -3.56
N ILE A 149 -7.94 2.04 -4.15
CA ILE A 149 -9.16 1.25 -4.35
C ILE A 149 -9.28 0.28 -3.17
N ASP A 150 -10.28 0.48 -2.32
CA ASP A 150 -10.50 -0.28 -1.09
C ASP A 150 -11.66 -1.26 -1.26
N TRP A 151 -11.34 -2.40 -1.92
CA TRP A 151 -12.27 -3.50 -2.16
C TRP A 151 -11.80 -4.74 -1.40
N GLU A 152 -12.50 -5.09 -0.35
CA GLU A 152 -12.08 -6.12 0.58
C GLU A 152 -12.98 -7.35 0.62
N GLU A 153 -14.09 -7.39 -0.16
CA GLU A 153 -15.09 -8.44 -0.02
C GLU A 153 -14.59 -9.80 -0.52
N TRP A 154 -13.76 -9.83 -1.57
CA TRP A 154 -13.11 -11.02 -2.07
C TRP A 154 -11.70 -10.75 -2.58
N TRP A 155 -10.90 -11.82 -2.69
CA TRP A 155 -9.55 -11.79 -3.24
C TRP A 155 -9.54 -12.40 -4.64
N PRO A 156 -8.70 -11.92 -5.58
CA PRO A 156 -8.68 -12.46 -6.94
C PRO A 156 -8.15 -13.89 -7.04
N LEU A 157 -7.40 -14.37 -6.05
CA LEU A 157 -6.94 -15.75 -5.96
C LEU A 157 -7.90 -16.59 -5.13
N TRP A 158 -8.32 -17.72 -5.67
CA TRP A 158 -9.28 -18.63 -5.05
C TRP A 158 -8.94 -18.99 -3.61
N GLU A 159 -7.70 -19.43 -3.36
CA GLU A 159 -7.24 -19.89 -2.07
C GLU A 159 -7.14 -18.77 -1.01
N ARG A 160 -7.18 -17.50 -1.43
CA ARG A 160 -7.20 -16.35 -0.51
C ARG A 160 -8.59 -16.05 0.04
N ASN A 161 -9.64 -16.66 -0.53
CA ASN A 161 -11.01 -16.53 -0.05
C ASN A 161 -11.31 -17.58 1.01
N PHE A 162 -10.75 -17.40 2.21
CA PHE A 162 -10.94 -18.26 3.38
C PHE A 162 -11.83 -17.59 4.44
N GLY A 163 -12.23 -18.36 5.48
CA GLY A 163 -13.15 -17.87 6.52
C GLY A 163 -14.51 -17.51 5.93
N THR A 164 -15.03 -16.36 6.25
CA THR A 164 -16.33 -15.89 5.73
C THR A 164 -16.34 -15.74 4.20
N LYS A 165 -15.17 -15.50 3.58
CA LYS A 165 -15.04 -15.37 2.13
C LYS A 165 -15.14 -16.72 1.38
N MET A 166 -15.15 -17.86 2.08
CA MET A 166 -15.44 -19.16 1.46
C MET A 166 -16.81 -19.22 0.79
N GLU A 167 -17.70 -18.31 1.15
CA GLU A 167 -19.01 -18.19 0.50
C GLU A 167 -18.89 -17.89 -1.00
N TYR A 168 -17.89 -17.07 -1.40
CA TYR A 168 -17.60 -16.84 -2.82
C TYR A 168 -17.19 -18.11 -3.55
N GLN A 169 -16.40 -18.99 -2.91
CA GLN A 169 -16.07 -20.30 -3.48
C GLN A 169 -17.31 -21.20 -3.61
N ARG A 170 -18.13 -21.24 -2.55
CA ARG A 170 -19.37 -22.05 -2.53
C ARG A 170 -20.34 -21.62 -3.63
N GLN A 171 -20.61 -20.31 -3.74
CA GLN A 171 -21.49 -19.75 -4.76
C GLN A 171 -20.96 -19.98 -6.18
N SER A 172 -19.64 -19.86 -6.39
CA SER A 172 -19.01 -20.13 -7.69
C SER A 172 -19.16 -21.59 -8.12
N LYS A 173 -19.07 -22.54 -7.17
CA LYS A 173 -19.33 -23.96 -7.45
C LYS A 173 -20.79 -24.23 -7.79
N LEU A 174 -21.72 -23.55 -7.11
CA LEU A 174 -23.14 -23.68 -7.43
C LEU A 174 -23.44 -23.20 -8.84
N LEU A 175 -22.85 -22.11 -9.31
CA LEU A 175 -23.00 -21.64 -10.70
C LEU A 175 -22.52 -22.71 -11.70
N VAL A 176 -21.36 -23.31 -11.46
CA VAL A 176 -20.84 -24.36 -12.34
C VAL A 176 -21.76 -25.58 -12.34
N ARG A 177 -22.29 -26.01 -11.20
CA ARG A 177 -23.22 -27.13 -11.13
C ARG A 177 -24.53 -26.89 -11.88
N GLN A 178 -25.01 -25.65 -11.88
CA GLN A 178 -26.20 -25.26 -12.67
C GLN A 178 -25.95 -25.35 -14.18
N GLU A 179 -24.75 -24.94 -14.63
CA GLU A 179 -24.38 -24.97 -16.04
C GLU A 179 -23.93 -26.36 -16.51
N ARG A 180 -23.27 -27.11 -15.64
CA ARG A 180 -22.62 -28.40 -15.92
C ARG A 180 -22.89 -29.39 -14.78
N PRO A 181 -24.11 -29.95 -14.71
CA PRO A 181 -24.48 -30.93 -13.68
C PRO A 181 -23.80 -32.26 -13.83
N ASP A 182 -23.20 -32.53 -14.99
CA ASP A 182 -22.47 -33.74 -15.35
C ASP A 182 -21.06 -33.84 -14.72
N LEU A 183 -20.51 -32.75 -14.20
CA LEU A 183 -19.15 -32.74 -13.67
C LEU A 183 -19.05 -33.34 -12.26
N SER A 184 -17.98 -34.05 -12.01
CA SER A 184 -17.58 -34.47 -10.66
C SER A 184 -17.30 -33.24 -9.75
N GLU A 185 -17.26 -33.47 -8.43
CA GLU A 185 -16.95 -32.39 -7.47
C GLU A 185 -15.57 -31.76 -7.70
N THR A 186 -14.59 -32.60 -8.08
CA THR A 186 -13.22 -32.13 -8.41
C THR A 186 -13.22 -31.25 -9.64
N GLU A 187 -13.88 -31.67 -10.72
CA GLU A 187 -13.99 -30.91 -11.98
C GLU A 187 -14.80 -29.62 -11.77
N THR A 188 -15.91 -29.70 -11.02
CA THR A 188 -16.73 -28.54 -10.62
C THR A 188 -15.87 -27.50 -9.88
N THR A 189 -15.07 -27.95 -8.92
CA THR A 189 -14.21 -27.07 -8.13
C THR A 189 -13.11 -26.44 -9.01
N ALA A 190 -12.48 -27.23 -9.88
CA ALA A 190 -11.45 -26.73 -10.79
C ALA A 190 -12.00 -25.69 -11.79
N LEU A 191 -13.17 -25.96 -12.36
CA LEU A 191 -13.83 -25.03 -13.28
C LEU A 191 -14.32 -23.76 -12.58
N ALA A 192 -14.90 -23.88 -11.37
CA ALA A 192 -15.34 -22.75 -10.57
C ALA A 192 -14.16 -21.84 -10.20
N ARG A 193 -13.04 -22.42 -9.76
CA ARG A 193 -11.80 -21.70 -9.48
C ARG A 193 -11.33 -20.93 -10.71
N ARG A 194 -11.21 -21.57 -11.84
CA ARG A 194 -10.76 -20.93 -13.08
C ARG A 194 -11.67 -19.76 -13.47
N LYS A 195 -13.00 -19.98 -13.56
CA LYS A 195 -13.96 -18.93 -13.90
C LYS A 195 -13.93 -17.76 -12.92
N PHE A 196 -13.80 -18.04 -11.63
CA PHE A 196 -13.69 -17.01 -10.59
C PHE A 196 -12.42 -16.18 -10.78
N GLU A 197 -11.23 -16.82 -10.83
CA GLU A 197 -9.94 -16.12 -10.92
C GLU A 197 -9.83 -15.32 -12.23
N GLU A 198 -10.30 -15.84 -13.36
CA GLU A 198 -10.33 -15.13 -14.65
C GLU A 198 -11.23 -13.90 -14.60
N SER A 199 -12.44 -14.04 -14.03
CA SER A 199 -13.39 -12.92 -13.93
C SER A 199 -12.92 -11.87 -12.92
N ALA A 200 -12.40 -12.28 -11.77
CA ALA A 200 -11.83 -11.40 -10.75
C ALA A 200 -10.64 -10.62 -11.30
N ARG A 201 -9.71 -11.31 -11.99
CA ARG A 201 -8.60 -10.66 -12.69
C ARG A 201 -9.10 -9.62 -13.67
N ARG A 202 -9.97 -10.01 -14.60
CA ARG A 202 -10.48 -9.10 -15.64
C ARG A 202 -11.15 -7.87 -15.04
N PHE A 203 -11.95 -8.06 -13.98
CA PHE A 203 -12.65 -6.97 -13.30
C PHE A 203 -11.67 -5.97 -12.69
N MET A 204 -10.72 -6.43 -11.88
CA MET A 204 -9.73 -5.57 -11.22
C MET A 204 -8.75 -4.94 -12.23
N GLU A 205 -8.25 -5.73 -13.18
CA GLU A 205 -7.27 -5.27 -14.17
C GLU A 205 -7.83 -4.17 -15.07
N GLU A 206 -9.05 -4.35 -15.60
CA GLU A 206 -9.67 -3.34 -16.48
C GLU A 206 -10.09 -2.08 -15.71
N THR A 207 -10.49 -2.20 -14.45
CA THR A 207 -10.74 -1.05 -13.59
C THR A 207 -9.48 -0.20 -13.44
N LEU A 208 -8.36 -0.84 -13.09
CA LEU A 208 -7.09 -0.14 -12.87
C LEU A 208 -6.53 0.45 -14.16
N LYS A 209 -6.61 -0.28 -15.27
CA LYS A 209 -6.25 0.25 -16.61
C LYS A 209 -7.05 1.48 -16.98
N SER A 210 -8.36 1.47 -16.72
CA SER A 210 -9.24 2.60 -16.99
C SER A 210 -8.89 3.80 -16.11
N ALA A 211 -8.62 3.58 -14.83
CA ALA A 211 -8.22 4.62 -13.89
C ALA A 211 -6.89 5.28 -14.30
N VAL A 212 -5.87 4.50 -14.61
CA VAL A 212 -4.56 5.00 -15.07
C VAL A 212 -4.67 5.72 -16.42
N ARG A 213 -5.54 5.26 -17.33
CA ARG A 213 -5.76 5.93 -18.60
C ARG A 213 -6.39 7.31 -18.44
N VAL A 214 -7.37 7.46 -17.52
CA VAL A 214 -8.06 8.75 -17.30
C VAL A 214 -7.19 9.71 -16.48
N HIS A 215 -6.48 9.21 -15.48
CA HIS A 215 -5.60 10.01 -14.59
C HIS A 215 -4.20 9.39 -14.51
N PRO A 216 -3.36 9.53 -15.55
CA PRO A 216 -2.10 8.81 -15.67
C PRO A 216 -1.01 9.23 -14.67
N LYS A 217 -1.17 10.38 -14.01
CA LYS A 217 -0.23 10.86 -13.00
C LYS A 217 -0.62 10.42 -11.57
N GLY A 218 -1.82 9.87 -11.39
CA GLY A 218 -2.29 9.38 -10.10
C GLY A 218 -1.52 8.16 -9.62
N LEU A 219 -1.36 8.03 -8.33
CA LEU A 219 -0.76 6.87 -7.66
C LEU A 219 -1.85 5.84 -7.37
N TRP A 220 -2.17 5.02 -8.37
CA TRP A 220 -3.25 4.04 -8.35
C TRP A 220 -2.82 2.68 -7.84
N GLY A 221 -3.59 2.09 -6.94
CA GLY A 221 -3.39 0.74 -6.46
C GLY A 221 -4.53 0.27 -5.56
N PHE A 222 -4.52 -1.02 -5.26
CA PHE A 222 -5.50 -1.61 -4.34
C PHE A 222 -4.96 -1.64 -2.91
N TYR A 223 -5.82 -1.30 -1.94
CA TYR A 223 -5.52 -1.48 -0.51
C TYR A 223 -5.29 -2.96 -0.19
N GLY A 224 -4.33 -3.23 0.69
CA GLY A 224 -3.99 -4.57 1.15
C GLY A 224 -3.09 -5.39 0.21
N PHE A 225 -2.69 -4.83 -0.94
CA PHE A 225 -1.84 -5.50 -1.93
C PHE A 225 -0.45 -4.85 -2.03
N PRO A 226 0.64 -5.68 -2.17
CA PRO A 226 0.66 -7.14 -2.05
C PRO A 226 0.41 -7.61 -0.63
N ALA A 227 -0.12 -8.82 -0.50
CA ALA A 227 -0.45 -9.39 0.80
C ALA A 227 0.65 -10.35 1.28
N CYS A 228 0.99 -10.25 2.56
CA CYS A 228 1.81 -11.21 3.29
C CYS A 228 1.05 -11.67 4.52
N LEU A 229 0.58 -12.93 4.50
CA LEU A 229 -0.09 -13.53 5.64
C LEU A 229 0.96 -14.04 6.62
N ASN A 230 1.13 -13.33 7.73
CA ASN A 230 2.13 -13.64 8.74
C ASN A 230 1.63 -13.40 10.18
N LYS A 231 0.34 -13.66 10.43
CA LYS A 231 -0.22 -13.56 11.78
C LYS A 231 0.41 -14.62 12.69
N LYS A 232 0.88 -14.21 13.87
CA LYS A 232 1.36 -15.12 14.91
C LYS A 232 0.18 -15.94 15.45
N LYS A 233 0.33 -17.27 15.48
CA LYS A 233 -0.62 -18.16 16.16
C LYS A 233 -0.27 -18.22 17.65
N LYS A 234 -1.26 -18.47 18.51
CA LYS A 234 -1.04 -18.58 19.97
C LYS A 234 -0.03 -19.68 20.35
N THR A 235 0.06 -20.71 19.51
CA THR A 235 0.97 -21.86 19.69
C THR A 235 2.37 -21.63 19.16
N ASP A 236 2.62 -20.53 18.46
CA ASP A 236 3.89 -20.26 17.80
C ASP A 236 4.89 -19.63 18.79
N LYS A 237 5.79 -20.47 19.31
CA LYS A 237 6.84 -20.06 20.27
C LYS A 237 8.06 -19.44 19.56
N SER A 238 8.24 -19.71 18.28
CA SER A 238 9.39 -19.28 17.46
C SER A 238 8.95 -18.39 16.27
N TYR A 239 8.12 -17.40 16.57
CA TYR A 239 7.60 -16.50 15.55
C TYR A 239 8.73 -15.72 14.85
N THR A 240 8.83 -15.86 13.55
CA THR A 240 9.87 -15.22 12.73
C THR A 240 9.39 -14.00 11.96
N GLY A 241 8.09 -13.74 11.94
CA GLY A 241 7.46 -12.70 11.13
C GLY A 241 7.39 -13.01 9.63
N ARG A 242 7.99 -14.10 9.15
CA ARG A 242 7.99 -14.46 7.72
C ARG A 242 6.58 -14.66 7.18
N CYS A 243 6.38 -14.30 5.93
CA CYS A 243 5.16 -14.62 5.20
C CYS A 243 4.97 -16.15 5.13
N GLN A 244 3.73 -16.61 5.08
CA GLN A 244 3.43 -18.03 4.89
C GLN A 244 4.06 -18.55 3.60
N ALA A 245 4.43 -19.82 3.60
CA ALA A 245 4.95 -20.50 2.40
C ALA A 245 3.98 -20.32 1.21
N GLY A 246 4.52 -20.16 0.01
CA GLY A 246 3.77 -19.89 -1.21
C GLY A 246 3.27 -18.44 -1.37
N THR A 247 3.57 -17.53 -0.42
CA THR A 247 3.16 -16.12 -0.56
C THR A 247 3.78 -15.46 -1.79
N GLU A 248 5.06 -15.70 -2.04
CA GLU A 248 5.76 -15.13 -3.20
C GLU A 248 5.13 -15.62 -4.51
N ASP A 249 4.90 -16.93 -4.66
CA ASP A 249 4.24 -17.51 -5.84
C ASP A 249 2.83 -16.94 -6.05
N GLN A 250 2.07 -16.75 -4.95
CA GLN A 250 0.73 -16.17 -5.03
C GLN A 250 0.78 -14.70 -5.47
N ASN A 251 1.71 -13.91 -4.96
CA ASN A 251 1.88 -12.53 -5.39
C ASN A 251 2.42 -12.46 -6.83
N ASP A 252 3.28 -13.39 -7.27
CA ASP A 252 3.78 -13.45 -8.64
C ASP A 252 2.67 -13.81 -9.64
N ARG A 253 1.71 -14.64 -9.25
CA ARG A 253 0.47 -14.88 -10.04
C ARG A 253 -0.37 -13.63 -10.22
N LEU A 254 -0.21 -12.62 -9.39
CA LEU A 254 -0.85 -11.29 -9.51
C LEU A 254 -0.01 -10.28 -10.33
N SER A 255 0.97 -10.72 -11.10
CA SER A 255 1.82 -9.87 -11.94
C SER A 255 1.04 -8.92 -12.86
N TRP A 256 -0.14 -9.33 -13.32
CA TRP A 256 -1.05 -8.51 -14.10
C TRP A 256 -1.54 -7.27 -13.31
N LEU A 257 -1.72 -7.40 -11.98
CA LEU A 257 -2.11 -6.31 -11.10
C LEU A 257 -0.94 -5.32 -10.89
N TRP A 258 0.24 -5.84 -10.64
CA TRP A 258 1.43 -5.01 -10.43
C TRP A 258 1.80 -4.19 -11.66
N ARG A 259 1.65 -4.76 -12.85
CA ARG A 259 1.91 -4.05 -14.13
C ARG A 259 0.96 -2.88 -14.39
N GLN A 260 -0.20 -2.86 -13.77
CA GLN A 260 -1.17 -1.78 -13.90
C GLN A 260 -1.13 -0.80 -12.73
N SER A 261 -0.57 -1.21 -11.58
CA SER A 261 -0.46 -0.36 -10.40
C SER A 261 0.62 0.70 -10.57
N THR A 262 0.33 1.94 -10.20
CA THR A 262 1.31 3.03 -10.15
C THR A 262 1.75 3.32 -8.71
N ALA A 263 1.13 2.67 -7.73
CA ALA A 263 1.56 2.57 -6.33
C ALA A 263 1.07 1.27 -5.70
N LEU A 264 1.73 0.81 -4.64
CA LEU A 264 1.35 -0.36 -3.84
C LEU A 264 0.96 0.08 -2.42
N TYR A 265 -0.16 -0.44 -1.93
CA TYR A 265 -0.73 -0.08 -0.63
C TYR A 265 -0.84 -1.29 0.32
N PRO A 266 0.29 -1.93 0.70
CA PRO A 266 0.25 -3.07 1.61
C PRO A 266 -0.25 -2.67 2.98
N SER A 267 -0.94 -3.58 3.67
CA SER A 267 -1.39 -3.35 5.05
C SER A 267 -0.38 -3.91 6.04
N VAL A 268 0.10 -3.05 6.95
CA VAL A 268 0.95 -3.43 8.08
C VAL A 268 0.18 -3.30 9.41
N TYR A 269 -1.14 -3.44 9.38
CA TYR A 269 -1.97 -3.37 10.57
C TYR A 269 -1.54 -4.38 11.62
N LEU A 270 -1.11 -3.86 12.77
CA LEU A 270 -0.65 -4.65 13.89
C LEU A 270 -1.84 -5.22 14.65
N PRO A 271 -1.89 -6.55 14.91
CA PRO A 271 -2.88 -7.10 15.81
C PRO A 271 -2.52 -6.79 17.27
N GLN A 272 -3.54 -6.61 18.11
CA GLN A 272 -3.36 -6.30 19.53
C GLN A 272 -2.46 -7.33 20.25
N SER A 273 -2.51 -8.59 19.81
CA SER A 273 -1.68 -9.67 20.38
C SER A 273 -0.17 -9.50 20.22
N LEU A 274 0.27 -8.60 19.32
CA LEU A 274 1.68 -8.27 19.10
C LEU A 274 2.07 -6.91 19.68
N ALA A 275 1.14 -6.18 20.29
CA ALA A 275 1.42 -4.87 20.87
C ALA A 275 2.53 -4.97 21.94
N GLY A 276 3.50 -4.07 21.85
CA GLY A 276 4.62 -4.01 22.80
C GLY A 276 5.65 -5.15 22.67
N SER A 277 5.51 -6.06 21.71
CA SER A 277 6.46 -7.16 21.52
C SER A 277 7.43 -6.89 20.36
N THR A 278 8.62 -7.52 20.41
CA THR A 278 9.59 -7.51 19.31
C THR A 278 9.05 -8.18 18.04
N ASP A 279 8.08 -9.08 18.19
CA ASP A 279 7.41 -9.76 17.09
C ASP A 279 6.62 -8.80 16.18
N ALA A 280 6.18 -7.65 16.73
CA ALA A 280 5.55 -6.60 15.95
C ALA A 280 6.48 -6.10 14.83
N ALA A 281 7.73 -5.82 15.17
CA ALA A 281 8.74 -5.37 14.21
C ALA A 281 9.05 -6.45 13.16
N LEU A 282 9.11 -7.73 13.56
CA LEU A 282 9.29 -8.85 12.63
C LEU A 282 8.13 -8.96 11.64
N MET A 283 6.89 -8.86 12.14
CA MET A 283 5.69 -8.92 11.30
C MET A 283 5.71 -7.83 10.22
N VAL A 284 5.91 -6.60 10.63
CA VAL A 284 5.89 -5.46 9.71
C VAL A 284 7.05 -5.53 8.73
N ARG A 285 8.26 -5.88 9.21
CA ARG A 285 9.44 -6.04 8.36
C ARG A 285 9.17 -6.97 7.18
N HIS A 286 8.64 -8.17 7.43
CA HIS A 286 8.41 -9.14 6.36
C HIS A 286 7.28 -8.75 5.41
N ARG A 287 6.26 -8.05 5.88
CA ARG A 287 5.23 -7.47 5.00
C ARG A 287 5.82 -6.42 4.05
N LEU A 288 6.68 -5.55 4.56
CA LEU A 288 7.36 -4.56 3.74
C LEU A 288 8.37 -5.19 2.79
N LEU A 289 9.15 -6.19 3.24
CA LEU A 289 10.10 -6.90 2.36
C LEU A 289 9.40 -7.50 1.14
N GLU A 290 8.25 -8.13 1.33
CA GLU A 290 7.48 -8.70 0.23
C GLU A 290 6.92 -7.61 -0.69
N ALA A 291 6.40 -6.52 -0.14
CA ALA A 291 5.91 -5.40 -0.94
C ALA A 291 7.02 -4.76 -1.79
N LEU A 292 8.22 -4.63 -1.22
CA LEU A 292 9.38 -4.09 -1.93
C LEU A 292 9.93 -5.07 -2.97
N ARG A 293 9.90 -6.39 -2.68
CA ARG A 293 10.22 -7.42 -3.68
C ARG A 293 9.31 -7.27 -4.89
N VAL A 294 8.01 -7.21 -4.68
CA VAL A 294 7.03 -7.02 -5.76
C VAL A 294 7.29 -5.71 -6.50
N ALA A 295 7.51 -4.62 -5.79
CA ALA A 295 7.76 -3.31 -6.39
C ALA A 295 9.04 -3.28 -7.25
N SER A 296 10.06 -4.08 -6.91
CA SER A 296 11.32 -4.14 -7.65
C SER A 296 11.29 -5.08 -8.85
N VAL A 297 10.46 -6.14 -8.81
CA VAL A 297 10.36 -7.12 -9.89
C VAL A 297 9.46 -6.63 -11.03
N TRP A 298 8.39 -5.92 -10.68
CA TRP A 298 7.36 -5.53 -11.63
C TRP A 298 7.37 -4.02 -11.88
N HIS A 299 8.29 -3.55 -12.74
CA HIS A 299 8.37 -2.13 -13.14
C HIS A 299 7.32 -1.77 -14.17
N HIS A 300 6.90 -0.50 -14.17
CA HIS A 300 6.07 0.08 -15.22
C HIS A 300 6.92 0.42 -16.45
N GLY A 301 6.68 -0.29 -17.56
CA GLY A 301 7.18 0.06 -18.89
C GLY A 301 8.68 -0.16 -19.12
N ASN A 302 9.05 -0.30 -20.37
CA ASN A 302 10.38 -0.75 -20.83
C ASN A 302 11.56 0.22 -20.59
N ASN A 303 11.38 1.36 -19.93
CA ASN A 303 12.45 2.38 -19.82
C ASN A 303 12.55 3.08 -18.45
N THR A 304 11.85 2.66 -17.40
CA THR A 304 12.04 3.28 -16.09
C THR A 304 12.74 2.31 -15.14
N THR A 305 13.93 2.71 -14.69
CA THR A 305 14.70 2.02 -13.63
C THR A 305 14.08 2.21 -12.22
N GLN A 306 12.93 2.92 -12.15
CA GLN A 306 12.33 3.29 -10.87
C GLN A 306 11.28 2.27 -10.45
N ALA A 307 11.45 1.70 -9.23
CA ALA A 307 10.51 0.80 -8.61
C ALA A 307 9.15 1.46 -8.35
N ILE A 308 8.07 0.67 -8.33
CA ILE A 308 6.74 1.16 -7.97
C ILE A 308 6.76 1.69 -6.52
N PRO A 309 6.26 2.90 -6.23
CA PRO A 309 6.17 3.42 -4.87
C PRO A 309 5.37 2.49 -3.94
N VAL A 310 5.90 2.23 -2.74
CA VAL A 310 5.25 1.42 -1.71
C VAL A 310 4.81 2.34 -0.57
N LEU A 311 3.51 2.41 -0.34
CA LEU A 311 2.84 3.28 0.63
C LEU A 311 2.03 2.42 1.63
N PRO A 312 2.69 1.91 2.68
CA PRO A 312 2.04 0.96 3.59
C PRO A 312 1.03 1.64 4.50
N TYR A 313 -0.09 0.96 4.70
CA TYR A 313 -1.12 1.37 5.64
C TYR A 313 -0.82 0.86 7.05
N ALA A 314 -0.68 1.78 8.00
CA ALA A 314 -0.62 1.52 9.43
C ALA A 314 -1.92 1.98 10.12
N ARG A 315 -2.19 1.50 11.33
CA ARG A 315 -3.33 1.93 12.14
C ARG A 315 -2.88 2.33 13.54
N LEU A 316 -3.58 3.30 14.13
CA LEU A 316 -3.30 3.80 15.48
C LEU A 316 -4.15 3.14 16.57
N ALA A 317 -5.17 2.38 16.20
CA ALA A 317 -6.04 1.67 17.13
C ALA A 317 -6.24 0.21 16.70
N PHE A 318 -6.56 -0.65 17.65
CA PHE A 318 -6.82 -2.08 17.39
C PHE A 318 -8.28 -2.38 17.07
N THR A 319 -9.16 -1.39 17.10
CA THR A 319 -10.58 -1.50 16.75
C THR A 319 -10.77 -1.48 15.24
N HIS A 320 -11.82 -2.10 14.75
CA HIS A 320 -12.14 -2.15 13.31
C HIS A 320 -12.73 -0.84 12.78
N SER A 321 -13.18 0.06 13.66
CA SER A 321 -13.76 1.33 13.24
C SER A 321 -13.31 2.45 14.18
N LEU A 322 -12.75 3.51 13.60
CA LEU A 322 -12.46 4.78 14.29
C LEU A 322 -13.60 5.80 14.14
N THR A 323 -14.66 5.44 13.38
CA THR A 323 -15.78 6.34 13.10
C THR A 323 -16.63 6.70 14.32
N PHE A 324 -16.46 5.97 15.43
CA PHE A 324 -17.21 6.15 16.66
C PHE A 324 -16.31 6.41 17.87
N LEU A 325 -15.24 7.19 17.67
CA LEU A 325 -14.41 7.64 18.80
C LEU A 325 -15.29 8.41 19.80
N ASP A 326 -15.25 8.00 21.08
CA ASP A 326 -15.79 8.79 22.17
C ASP A 326 -14.80 9.90 22.61
N LYS A 327 -15.25 10.79 23.51
CA LYS A 327 -14.43 11.88 24.03
C LYS A 327 -13.13 11.41 24.68
N HIS A 328 -13.18 10.27 25.39
CA HIS A 328 -12.01 9.69 26.07
C HIS A 328 -11.00 9.16 25.05
N GLN A 329 -11.43 8.43 24.03
CA GLN A 329 -10.58 7.93 22.95
C GLN A 329 -9.96 9.08 22.16
N CYS A 330 -10.72 10.14 21.88
CA CYS A 330 -10.20 11.33 21.22
C CYS A 330 -9.12 12.03 22.07
N SER A 331 -9.31 12.11 23.39
CA SER A 331 -8.31 12.70 24.28
C SER A 331 -7.03 11.85 24.34
N LEU A 332 -7.16 10.54 24.45
CA LEU A 332 -6.00 9.63 24.40
C LEU A 332 -5.24 9.72 23.07
N LEU A 333 -5.96 9.81 21.95
CA LEU A 333 -5.35 9.97 20.63
C LEU A 333 -4.64 11.31 20.52
N ARG A 334 -5.25 12.41 20.99
CA ARG A 334 -4.62 13.74 21.04
C ARG A 334 -3.32 13.68 21.84
N ASP A 335 -3.35 13.11 23.03
CA ASP A 335 -2.18 13.05 23.91
C ASP A 335 -1.08 12.19 23.28
N TYR A 336 -1.43 11.08 22.65
CA TYR A 336 -0.48 10.23 21.91
C TYR A 336 0.13 10.97 20.69
N VAL A 337 -0.68 11.66 19.91
CA VAL A 337 -0.20 12.46 18.77
C VAL A 337 0.74 13.55 19.26
N HIS A 338 0.36 14.27 20.30
CA HIS A 338 1.14 15.40 20.83
C HIS A 338 2.45 14.94 21.48
N THR A 339 2.44 13.85 22.27
CA THR A 339 3.61 13.49 23.09
C THR A 339 4.53 12.45 22.43
N VAL A 340 4.04 11.64 21.52
CA VAL A 340 4.78 10.51 20.95
C VAL A 340 4.86 10.55 19.44
N LEU A 341 3.72 10.50 18.76
CA LEU A 341 3.69 10.31 17.31
C LEU A 341 4.16 11.56 16.54
N GLY A 342 3.66 12.74 16.90
CA GLY A 342 4.04 13.99 16.25
C GLY A 342 5.53 14.30 16.37
N PRO A 343 6.12 14.31 17.59
CA PRO A 343 7.56 14.48 17.78
C PRO A 343 8.40 13.45 17.02
N PHE A 344 7.95 12.18 16.96
CA PHE A 344 8.64 11.15 16.20
C PHE A 344 8.62 11.43 14.70
N VAL A 345 7.45 11.74 14.12
CA VAL A 345 7.31 12.08 12.70
C VAL A 345 8.14 13.31 12.35
N GLN A 346 8.12 14.34 13.20
CA GLN A 346 8.93 15.54 13.03
C GLN A 346 10.44 15.24 13.02
N SER A 347 10.92 14.44 13.98
CA SER A 347 12.32 14.02 14.04
C SER A 347 12.72 13.25 12.79
N LEU A 348 11.92 12.28 12.37
CA LEU A 348 12.18 11.47 11.18
C LEU A 348 12.19 12.30 9.90
N SER A 349 11.23 13.21 9.74
CA SER A 349 11.17 14.15 8.61
C SER A 349 12.39 15.05 8.55
N SER A 350 12.86 15.55 9.70
CA SER A 350 14.06 16.35 9.82
C SER A 350 15.32 15.57 9.45
N ASP A 351 15.43 14.33 9.90
CA ASP A 351 16.55 13.44 9.57
C ASP A 351 16.60 13.12 8.08
N MET A 352 15.45 12.83 7.47
CA MET A 352 15.35 12.55 6.03
C MET A 352 15.66 13.78 5.19
N LYS A 353 15.23 14.98 5.62
CA LYS A 353 15.59 16.25 4.97
C LYS A 353 17.10 16.50 5.06
N ARG A 354 17.70 16.26 6.22
CA ARG A 354 19.16 16.40 6.40
C ARG A 354 19.91 15.41 5.51
N CYS A 355 19.48 14.15 5.45
CA CYS A 355 20.05 13.15 4.55
C CYS A 355 19.95 13.59 3.08
N SER A 356 18.79 14.02 2.64
CA SER A 356 18.56 14.54 1.28
C SER A 356 19.55 15.66 0.95
N LEU A 357 19.70 16.64 1.84
CA LEU A 357 20.62 17.77 1.65
C LEU A 357 22.08 17.31 1.59
N GLN A 358 22.51 16.41 2.47
CA GLN A 358 23.92 16.03 2.63
C GLN A 358 24.39 14.99 1.63
N LEU A 359 23.52 14.02 1.29
CA LEU A 359 23.86 12.90 0.41
C LEU A 359 23.38 13.13 -1.04
N CYS A 360 22.24 13.76 -1.21
CA CYS A 360 21.55 13.88 -2.50
C CYS A 360 21.46 15.33 -3.02
N ASN A 361 22.26 16.23 -2.48
CA ASN A 361 22.31 17.66 -2.83
C ASN A 361 20.94 18.36 -2.76
N GLY A 362 19.99 17.86 -1.96
CA GLY A 362 18.61 18.33 -1.90
C GLY A 362 17.76 17.97 -3.13
N ASN A 363 18.31 17.28 -4.11
CA ASN A 363 17.69 16.95 -5.40
C ASN A 363 17.19 15.49 -5.46
N GLY A 364 17.12 14.82 -4.35
CA GLY A 364 16.68 13.44 -4.22
C GLY A 364 16.38 13.08 -2.78
N ARG A 365 15.83 11.91 -2.57
CA ARG A 365 15.57 11.32 -1.26
C ARG A 365 16.56 10.23 -0.94
N CYS A 366 16.82 10.02 0.33
CA CYS A 366 17.65 8.91 0.80
C CYS A 366 16.85 7.62 0.84
N ALA A 367 17.31 6.59 0.13
CA ALA A 367 16.79 5.23 0.17
C ALA A 367 17.84 4.29 0.79
N ARG A 368 17.42 3.29 1.57
CA ARG A 368 18.36 2.33 2.17
C ARG A 368 18.98 1.43 1.11
N GLN A 369 20.29 1.24 1.13
CA GLN A 369 21.02 0.43 0.16
C GLN A 369 20.74 -1.08 0.27
N ARG A 370 20.45 -1.60 1.46
CA ARG A 370 20.25 -3.04 1.71
C ARG A 370 19.12 -3.30 2.71
N LEU A 371 18.16 -4.09 2.28
CA LEU A 371 17.09 -4.64 3.14
C LEU A 371 17.57 -5.81 4.01
N THR A 372 18.57 -6.55 3.53
CA THR A 372 19.06 -7.81 4.12
C THR A 372 20.04 -7.61 5.27
N SER A 373 20.73 -6.49 5.32
CA SER A 373 21.71 -6.15 6.37
C SER A 373 21.12 -5.17 7.39
N SER A 374 19.98 -5.52 8.01
CA SER A 374 19.75 -4.98 9.35
C SER A 374 20.77 -5.63 10.27
N PRO A 375 21.53 -4.87 11.09
CA PRO A 375 22.19 -5.50 12.23
C PRO A 375 21.09 -6.28 12.93
N ALA A 376 21.34 -7.56 13.23
CA ALA A 376 20.51 -8.31 14.14
C ALA A 376 20.17 -7.33 15.27
N MET A 377 18.88 -7.17 15.62
CA MET A 377 18.51 -6.56 16.87
C MET A 377 19.05 -7.54 17.91
N THR A 378 20.35 -7.41 18.21
CA THR A 378 20.96 -8.08 19.33
C THR A 378 20.26 -7.57 20.55
N SER A 379 19.90 -8.47 21.42
CA SER A 379 19.18 -8.29 22.68
C SER A 379 19.90 -7.41 23.72
N ASP A 380 20.88 -6.62 23.32
CA ASP A 380 21.50 -5.58 24.13
C ASP A 380 20.63 -4.33 24.20
N SER A 381 19.45 -4.53 24.81
CA SER A 381 18.45 -3.49 25.08
C SER A 381 18.84 -2.53 26.20
N LYS A 382 20.12 -2.40 26.56
CA LYS A 382 20.53 -1.51 27.67
C LYS A 382 21.24 -0.23 27.26
N LYS A 383 21.66 -0.05 26.01
CA LYS A 383 22.28 1.21 25.55
C LYS A 383 22.14 1.33 24.04
N THR A 384 21.10 1.93 23.59
CA THR A 384 21.03 2.93 22.53
C THR A 384 19.57 3.05 22.08
N ASN A 385 18.97 4.19 22.31
CA ASN A 385 17.82 4.66 21.57
C ASN A 385 18.21 4.69 20.09
N VAL A 386 17.96 3.60 19.36
CA VAL A 386 18.27 3.45 17.92
C VAL A 386 17.50 4.49 17.09
N LEU A 387 16.50 5.14 17.70
CA LEU A 387 15.65 6.17 17.07
C LEU A 387 16.09 7.61 17.40
N THR A 388 16.91 7.82 18.43
CA THR A 388 17.42 9.15 18.81
C THR A 388 18.94 9.28 18.64
N GLY A 389 19.59 8.28 18.10
CA GLY A 389 21.00 8.37 17.71
C GLY A 389 21.14 9.46 16.66
N SER A 390 21.75 10.58 17.04
CA SER A 390 22.16 11.66 16.13
C SER A 390 22.78 11.04 14.89
N PHE A 391 22.13 11.15 13.73
CA PHE A 391 22.67 10.71 12.46
C PHE A 391 23.93 11.53 12.15
N ASN A 392 25.10 11.00 12.44
CA ASN A 392 26.35 11.59 12.00
C ASN A 392 26.49 11.41 10.49
N GLY A 393 26.87 12.46 9.76
CA GLY A 393 26.93 12.47 8.28
C GLY A 393 27.72 11.31 7.66
N LYS A 394 28.74 10.74 8.35
CA LYS A 394 29.48 9.55 7.91
C LYS A 394 28.64 8.27 7.82
N HIS A 395 27.50 8.18 8.53
CA HIS A 395 26.61 7.00 8.50
C HIS A 395 25.65 6.98 7.31
N PHE A 396 25.40 8.12 6.67
CA PHE A 396 24.48 8.15 5.53
C PHE A 396 25.04 7.39 4.32
N HIS A 397 26.29 7.61 3.93
CA HIS A 397 26.91 6.98 2.76
C HIS A 397 26.97 5.45 2.84
N ASN A 398 27.07 4.89 4.04
CA ASN A 398 27.18 3.43 4.23
C ASN A 398 25.82 2.70 4.19
N ASN A 399 24.71 3.41 4.44
CA ASN A 399 23.40 2.80 4.64
C ASN A 399 22.36 3.29 3.65
N PHE A 400 22.61 4.41 2.97
CA PHE A 400 21.66 5.05 2.07
C PHE A 400 22.26 5.31 0.69
N MET A 401 21.41 5.34 -0.30
CA MET A 401 21.68 5.79 -1.67
C MET A 401 20.65 6.86 -2.04
N CYS A 402 20.94 7.65 -3.08
CA CYS A 402 20.01 8.66 -3.54
C CYS A 402 19.05 8.10 -4.58
N GLU A 403 17.77 8.40 -4.38
CA GLU A 403 16.75 8.37 -5.43
C GLU A 403 16.49 9.81 -5.87
N CYS A 404 16.93 10.13 -7.07
CA CYS A 404 16.82 11.50 -7.57
C CYS A 404 15.37 11.89 -7.90
N TYR A 405 15.02 13.13 -7.59
CA TYR A 405 13.76 13.70 -8.02
C TYR A 405 13.72 13.87 -9.56
N PRO A 406 12.53 13.94 -10.18
CA PRO A 406 12.40 14.12 -11.61
C PRO A 406 13.24 15.31 -12.13
N GLY A 407 14.00 15.06 -13.19
CA GLY A 407 14.90 16.06 -13.77
C GLY A 407 16.32 16.07 -13.19
N TRP A 408 16.61 15.22 -12.21
CA TRP A 408 17.93 15.07 -11.62
C TRP A 408 18.49 13.66 -11.82
N THR A 409 19.81 13.54 -11.97
CA THR A 409 20.51 12.27 -12.21
C THR A 409 21.90 12.25 -11.54
N GLY A 410 22.54 11.06 -11.53
CA GLY A 410 23.84 10.83 -10.88
C GLY A 410 23.70 10.20 -9.49
N GLN A 411 24.77 9.67 -8.93
CA GLN A 411 24.76 8.97 -7.65
C GLN A 411 24.27 9.85 -6.49
N GLU A 412 24.56 11.14 -6.56
CA GLU A 412 24.20 12.15 -5.55
C GLU A 412 23.21 13.19 -6.09
N CYS A 413 22.54 12.88 -7.20
CA CYS A 413 21.54 13.75 -7.84
C CYS A 413 22.08 15.16 -8.19
N HIS A 414 23.35 15.25 -8.63
CA HIS A 414 23.98 16.54 -8.92
C HIS A 414 23.86 17.01 -10.37
N HIS A 415 23.44 16.12 -11.29
CA HIS A 415 23.23 16.47 -12.69
C HIS A 415 21.77 16.83 -12.95
N GLY A 416 21.47 18.12 -13.10
CA GLY A 416 20.16 18.58 -13.55
C GLY A 416 20.01 18.47 -15.07
N ASN A 417 18.94 17.86 -15.58
CA ASN A 417 18.57 17.94 -16.98
C ASN A 417 18.11 19.37 -17.26
N ARG A 418 18.96 20.16 -17.94
CA ARG A 418 18.56 21.45 -18.49
C ARG A 418 17.52 21.22 -19.59
N GLN A 419 16.27 20.99 -19.25
CA GLN A 419 15.20 21.26 -20.21
C GLN A 419 15.16 22.77 -20.39
N LYS A 420 15.60 23.23 -21.59
CA LYS A 420 15.41 24.62 -22.02
C LYS A 420 13.94 24.97 -21.83
N ARG A 421 13.64 25.87 -20.88
CA ARG A 421 12.38 26.59 -20.88
C ARG A 421 12.30 27.33 -22.22
N LYS A 422 11.46 26.85 -23.11
CA LYS A 422 10.93 27.62 -24.23
C LYS A 422 9.50 27.98 -23.91
#